data_434c60a9041d08d8a7c4c53275725fd5
#
_entry.id   434c60a9041d08d8a7c4c53275725fd5
#
_cell.length_a   1.000
_cell.length_b   1.000
_cell.length_c   1.000
_cell.angle_alpha   90.00
_cell.angle_beta   90.00
_cell.angle_gamma   90.00
#
_symmetry.space_group_name_H-M   'P 1'
#
loop_
_entity.id
_entity.type
_entity.pdbx_description
1 polymer ?
#
loop_
_entity_poly.entity_id
_entity_poly.type
_entity_poly.pdbx_seq_one_letter_code
_entity_poly.pdbx_strand_id
1 'polypeptide(L)'
;MTYQIEITLKPFARGFHLITDEIVSKLPDFTGIVHVFIQHTSASLTINENADPSVRVDFETHFNKLVSESDDHYTHTLEGKDDMTSHIKSSILGSSISFPIKNGIPQLGTWQGVYLCEHRNRASGRKIFVTCIGGS
;
A
#
# COMPACT_ATOMS: atom_id res chain seq x y z
N MET A 1 23.18 0.01 10.71
CA MET A 1 22.23 1.05 11.16
C MET A 1 20.81 0.51 11.03
N THR A 2 19.98 0.89 11.96
CA THR A 2 18.54 0.62 11.88
C THR A 2 17.79 1.92 12.14
N TYR A 3 16.88 2.28 11.27
CA TYR A 3 16.05 3.47 11.41
C TYR A 3 14.59 3.08 11.23
N GLN A 4 13.72 3.58 12.10
CA GLN A 4 12.30 3.27 12.03
C GLN A 4 11.48 4.54 12.21
N ILE A 5 10.39 4.64 11.44
CA ILE A 5 9.44 5.74 11.55
C ILE A 5 8.03 5.24 11.24
N GLU A 6 7.07 5.70 12.03
CA GLU A 6 5.65 5.55 11.73
C GLU A 6 5.17 6.76 10.93
N ILE A 7 4.48 6.52 9.83
CA ILE A 7 3.89 7.57 9.00
C ILE A 7 2.39 7.39 9.01
N THR A 8 1.64 8.44 9.38
CA THR A 8 0.20 8.47 9.23
C THR A 8 -0.11 9.16 7.91
N LEU A 9 -0.64 8.40 6.96
CA LEU A 9 -1.06 8.94 5.68
C LEU A 9 -2.37 9.71 5.84
N LYS A 10 -2.57 10.74 5.02
CA LYS A 10 -3.88 11.38 4.93
C LYS A 10 -4.93 10.35 4.50
N PRO A 11 -6.22 10.55 4.81
CA PRO A 11 -7.27 9.68 4.27
C PRO A 11 -7.30 9.74 2.74
N PHE A 12 -7.36 8.56 2.11
CA PHE A 12 -7.54 8.43 0.67
C PHE A 12 -8.90 7.80 0.36
N ALA A 13 -9.46 8.16 -0.78
CA ALA A 13 -10.63 7.48 -1.30
C ALA A 13 -10.30 6.04 -1.66
N ARG A 14 -11.31 5.18 -1.75
CA ARG A 14 -11.14 3.80 -2.23
C ARG A 14 -10.44 3.80 -3.58
N GLY A 15 -9.45 2.96 -3.75
CA GLY A 15 -8.66 2.84 -4.97
C GLY A 15 -7.18 2.68 -4.70
N PHE A 16 -6.39 2.83 -5.75
CA PHE A 16 -4.94 2.65 -5.74
C PHE A 16 -4.26 4.02 -5.82
N HIS A 17 -3.40 4.33 -4.85
CA HIS A 17 -2.81 5.66 -4.69
C HIS A 17 -1.30 5.56 -4.54
N LEU A 18 -0.57 6.32 -5.35
CA LEU A 18 0.88 6.41 -5.21
C LEU A 18 1.25 7.16 -3.93
N ILE A 19 2.11 6.53 -3.12
CA ILE A 19 2.62 7.09 -1.87
C ILE A 19 4.15 7.10 -1.82
N THR A 20 4.80 6.95 -2.96
CA THR A 20 6.26 6.90 -3.04
C THR A 20 6.90 8.11 -2.37
N ASP A 21 6.43 9.32 -2.69
CA ASP A 21 7.02 10.55 -2.18
C ASP A 21 6.83 10.70 -0.67
N GLU A 22 5.68 10.30 -0.13
CA GLU A 22 5.40 10.33 1.29
C GLU A 22 6.37 9.45 2.08
N ILE A 23 6.82 8.34 1.48
CA ILE A 23 7.81 7.45 2.10
C ILE A 23 9.22 7.99 1.91
N VAL A 24 9.59 8.29 0.66
CA VAL A 24 10.97 8.65 0.30
C VAL A 24 11.40 9.94 1.00
N SER A 25 10.51 10.90 1.17
CA SER A 25 10.80 12.17 1.86
C SER A 25 11.18 11.99 3.33
N LYS A 26 10.91 10.84 3.93
CA LYS A 26 11.20 10.54 5.34
C LYS A 26 12.41 9.64 5.52
N LEU A 27 13.05 9.18 4.44
CA LEU A 27 14.16 8.24 4.52
C LEU A 27 15.48 8.95 4.83
N PRO A 28 16.34 8.33 5.66
CA PRO A 28 17.71 8.80 5.82
C PRO A 28 18.56 8.47 4.60
N ASP A 29 19.72 9.07 4.50
CA ASP A 29 20.71 8.76 3.48
C ASP A 29 21.51 7.52 3.92
N PHE A 30 21.30 6.40 3.22
CA PHE A 30 21.98 5.15 3.54
C PHE A 30 21.94 4.20 2.34
N THR A 31 22.64 3.07 2.48
CA THR A 31 22.60 1.95 1.53
C THR A 31 22.05 0.72 2.26
N GLY A 32 21.03 0.09 1.70
CA GLY A 32 20.42 -1.09 2.33
C GLY A 32 19.01 -1.36 1.82
N ILE A 33 18.12 -1.70 2.72
CA ILE A 33 16.74 -2.09 2.41
C ILE A 33 15.78 -1.20 3.19
N VAL A 34 14.76 -0.73 2.48
CA VAL A 34 13.58 -0.08 3.06
C VAL A 34 12.45 -1.10 3.08
N HIS A 35 11.88 -1.34 4.25
CA HIS A 35 10.70 -2.18 4.43
C HIS A 35 9.54 -1.31 4.89
N VAL A 36 8.40 -1.43 4.23
CA VAL A 36 7.17 -0.69 4.57
C VAL A 36 6.09 -1.69 4.93
N PHE A 37 5.52 -1.53 6.11
CA PHE A 37 4.46 -2.39 6.64
C PHE A 37 3.22 -1.56 6.92
N ILE A 38 2.05 -2.03 6.49
CA ILE A 38 0.78 -1.37 6.80
C ILE A 38 0.11 -2.04 8.01
N GLN A 39 -0.32 -1.23 8.97
CA GLN A 39 -0.87 -1.69 10.25
C GLN A 39 -2.40 -1.76 10.22
N HIS A 40 -2.96 -2.28 9.13
CA HIS A 40 -4.42 -2.36 8.90
C HIS A 40 -4.80 -3.65 8.19
N THR A 41 -6.06 -4.04 8.32
CA THR A 41 -6.60 -5.26 7.71
C THR A 41 -7.49 -5.00 6.50
N SER A 42 -7.72 -3.75 6.15
CA SER A 42 -8.63 -3.34 5.07
C SER A 42 -7.99 -2.40 4.05
N ALA A 43 -6.68 -2.34 4.07
CA ALA A 43 -5.84 -1.65 3.10
C ALA A 43 -4.57 -2.46 2.90
N SER A 44 -3.88 -2.26 1.80
CA SER A 44 -2.69 -3.05 1.45
C SER A 44 -1.66 -2.19 0.74
N LEU A 45 -0.49 -2.78 0.50
CA LEU A 45 0.63 -2.14 -0.19
C LEU A 45 1.02 -2.97 -1.40
N THR A 46 1.43 -2.30 -2.47
CA THR A 46 2.04 -2.95 -3.62
C THR A 46 3.04 -2.02 -4.30
N ILE A 47 3.85 -2.59 -5.18
CA ILE A 47 4.74 -1.84 -6.06
C ILE A 47 4.31 -2.17 -7.48
N ASN A 48 3.99 -1.15 -8.25
CA ASN A 48 3.60 -1.33 -9.65
C ASN A 48 3.75 -0.02 -10.41
N GLU A 49 3.18 0.04 -11.60
CA GLU A 49 3.36 1.10 -12.57
C GLU A 49 2.94 2.47 -12.04
N ASN A 50 3.82 3.46 -12.19
CA ASN A 50 3.66 4.78 -11.60
C ASN A 50 3.23 5.87 -12.58
N ALA A 51 3.11 5.59 -13.87
CA ALA A 51 2.96 6.64 -14.88
C ALA A 51 1.52 6.76 -15.40
N ASP A 52 0.95 5.67 -15.93
CA ASP A 52 -0.36 5.71 -16.59
C ASP A 52 -1.50 5.55 -15.59
N PRO A 53 -2.34 6.59 -15.40
CA PRO A 53 -3.48 6.49 -14.47
C PRO A 53 -4.48 5.39 -14.81
N SER A 54 -4.54 4.95 -16.07
CA SER A 54 -5.45 3.86 -16.48
C SER A 54 -5.11 2.53 -15.81
N VAL A 55 -3.85 2.31 -15.45
CA VAL A 55 -3.44 1.11 -14.71
C VAL A 55 -4.15 1.06 -13.36
N ARG A 56 -4.24 2.19 -12.66
CA ARG A 56 -4.92 2.28 -11.35
C ARG A 56 -6.43 2.05 -11.48
N VAL A 57 -7.03 2.56 -12.53
CA VAL A 57 -8.45 2.35 -12.83
C VAL A 57 -8.71 0.87 -13.10
N ASP A 58 -7.87 0.25 -13.90
CA ASP A 58 -8.03 -1.17 -14.26
C ASP A 58 -7.80 -2.09 -13.06
N PHE A 59 -6.85 -1.78 -12.18
CA PHE A 59 -6.67 -2.51 -10.93
C PHE A 59 -7.94 -2.48 -10.09
N GLU A 60 -8.51 -1.30 -9.87
CA GLU A 60 -9.73 -1.17 -9.06
C GLU A 60 -10.89 -1.95 -9.68
N THR A 61 -11.11 -1.78 -10.97
CA THR A 61 -12.17 -2.48 -11.69
C THR A 61 -12.00 -4.00 -11.61
N HIS A 62 -10.79 -4.49 -11.85
CA HIS A 62 -10.56 -5.93 -11.88
C HIS A 62 -10.66 -6.55 -10.49
N PHE A 63 -10.07 -5.93 -9.48
CA PHE A 63 -10.17 -6.42 -8.11
C PHE A 63 -11.61 -6.42 -7.59
N ASN A 64 -12.42 -5.47 -8.01
CA ASN A 64 -13.85 -5.46 -7.67
C ASN A 64 -14.63 -6.59 -8.31
N LYS A 65 -14.18 -7.06 -9.49
CA LYS A 65 -14.76 -8.25 -10.15
C LYS A 65 -14.25 -9.55 -9.52
N LEU A 66 -12.95 -9.58 -9.22
CA LEU A 66 -12.32 -10.77 -8.63
C LEU A 66 -12.87 -11.05 -7.23
N VAL A 67 -13.07 -10.01 -6.44
CA VAL A 67 -13.59 -10.07 -5.06
C VAL A 67 -14.86 -9.23 -5.02
N SER A 68 -16.00 -9.89 -5.33
CA SER A 68 -17.27 -9.19 -5.53
C SER A 68 -17.99 -8.93 -4.20
N GLU A 69 -18.44 -7.70 -4.00
CA GLU A 69 -19.29 -7.33 -2.85
C GLU A 69 -20.71 -7.90 -2.95
N SER A 70 -21.12 -8.39 -4.13
CA SER A 70 -22.43 -9.00 -4.34
C SER A 70 -22.48 -10.49 -4.03
N ASP A 71 -21.34 -11.11 -3.70
CA ASP A 71 -21.35 -12.50 -3.26
C ASP A 71 -22.10 -12.62 -1.93
N ASP A 72 -22.96 -13.61 -1.81
CA ASP A 72 -23.88 -13.74 -0.69
C ASP A 72 -23.44 -14.77 0.38
N HIS A 73 -22.28 -15.39 0.18
CA HIS A 73 -21.76 -16.41 1.09
C HIS A 73 -20.99 -15.82 2.29
N TYR A 74 -20.75 -14.51 2.34
CA TYR A 74 -20.02 -13.91 3.45
C TYR A 74 -20.86 -13.88 4.72
N THR A 75 -20.21 -14.14 5.85
CA THR A 75 -20.83 -14.04 7.19
C THR A 75 -20.45 -12.77 7.93
N HIS A 76 -19.33 -12.14 7.57
CA HIS A 76 -18.87 -10.89 8.15
C HIS A 76 -19.52 -9.71 7.41
N THR A 77 -20.70 -9.31 7.84
CA THR A 77 -21.55 -8.38 7.07
C THR A 77 -22.00 -7.12 7.83
N LEU A 78 -21.68 -7.01 9.12
CA LEU A 78 -22.22 -5.92 9.95
C LEU A 78 -21.59 -4.55 9.68
N GLU A 79 -20.39 -4.53 9.11
CA GLU A 79 -19.64 -3.29 8.91
C GLU A 79 -19.72 -2.75 7.48
N GLY A 80 -20.65 -3.27 6.66
CA GLY A 80 -20.83 -2.88 5.27
C GLY A 80 -20.31 -3.90 4.29
N LYS A 81 -20.78 -3.81 3.05
CA LYS A 81 -20.41 -4.75 1.97
C LYS A 81 -18.95 -4.63 1.56
N ASP A 82 -18.34 -3.49 1.79
CA ASP A 82 -16.94 -3.25 1.45
C ASP A 82 -15.96 -3.77 2.50
N ASP A 83 -16.43 -4.25 3.66
CA ASP A 83 -15.52 -4.64 4.72
C ASP A 83 -14.91 -6.03 4.51
N MET A 84 -15.72 -7.08 4.36
CA MET A 84 -15.16 -8.41 4.14
C MET A 84 -14.34 -8.49 2.84
N THR A 85 -14.81 -7.86 1.79
CA THR A 85 -14.06 -7.82 0.52
C THR A 85 -12.74 -7.08 0.66
N SER A 86 -12.68 -6.05 1.50
CA SER A 86 -11.43 -5.34 1.76
C SER A 86 -10.41 -6.23 2.48
N HIS A 87 -10.85 -7.08 3.40
CA HIS A 87 -9.99 -8.05 4.08
C HIS A 87 -9.42 -9.08 3.10
N ILE A 88 -10.22 -9.55 2.17
CA ILE A 88 -9.78 -10.51 1.16
C ILE A 88 -8.77 -9.85 0.21
N LYS A 89 -9.07 -8.66 -0.29
CA LYS A 89 -8.16 -7.92 -1.16
C LYS A 89 -6.82 -7.64 -0.49
N SER A 90 -6.86 -7.24 0.79
CA SER A 90 -5.65 -6.99 1.58
C SER A 90 -4.80 -8.25 1.72
N SER A 91 -5.44 -9.41 1.91
CA SER A 91 -4.74 -10.70 2.00
C SER A 91 -4.11 -11.11 0.68
N ILE A 92 -4.74 -10.78 -0.44
CA ILE A 92 -4.21 -11.08 -1.78
C ILE A 92 -3.02 -10.17 -2.10
N LEU A 93 -3.16 -8.87 -1.88
CA LEU A 93 -2.15 -7.88 -2.24
C LEU A 93 -0.98 -7.83 -1.26
N GLY A 94 -1.29 -7.97 0.02
CA GLY A 94 -0.26 -8.06 1.06
C GLY A 94 -0.14 -6.83 1.93
N SER A 95 0.56 -7.02 3.05
CA SER A 95 0.69 -6.00 4.10
C SER A 95 2.06 -5.30 4.11
N SER A 96 2.99 -5.72 3.27
CA SER A 96 4.32 -5.12 3.24
C SER A 96 4.92 -5.14 1.86
N ILE A 97 5.83 -4.19 1.64
CA ILE A 97 6.69 -4.16 0.47
C ILE A 97 8.10 -3.80 0.94
N SER A 98 9.07 -4.10 0.11
CA SER A 98 10.44 -3.64 0.36
C SER A 98 11.10 -3.26 -0.96
N PHE A 99 12.08 -2.38 -0.88
CA PHE A 99 12.91 -2.01 -2.02
C PHE A 99 14.31 -1.65 -1.55
N PRO A 100 15.33 -1.84 -2.41
CA PRO A 100 16.69 -1.42 -2.07
C PRO A 100 16.84 0.08 -2.18
N ILE A 101 17.77 0.60 -1.37
CA ILE A 101 18.23 1.99 -1.45
C ILE A 101 19.76 1.97 -1.52
N LYS A 102 20.34 2.80 -2.35
CA LYS A 102 21.79 2.89 -2.56
C LYS A 102 22.22 4.34 -2.54
N ASN A 103 23.11 4.69 -1.60
CA ASN A 103 23.59 6.06 -1.44
C ASN A 103 22.43 7.06 -1.34
N GLY A 104 21.41 6.74 -0.56
CA GLY A 104 20.22 7.59 -0.38
C GLY A 104 19.23 7.58 -1.55
N ILE A 105 19.48 6.80 -2.59
CA ILE A 105 18.63 6.78 -3.78
C ILE A 105 17.85 5.47 -3.84
N PRO A 106 16.51 5.51 -3.77
CA PRO A 106 15.69 4.31 -3.96
C PRO A 106 15.96 3.66 -5.31
N GLN A 107 16.16 2.36 -5.31
CA GLN A 107 16.48 1.58 -6.50
C GLN A 107 15.22 0.99 -7.15
N LEU A 108 14.14 1.75 -7.17
CA LEU A 108 12.95 1.39 -7.93
C LEU A 108 13.23 1.53 -9.43
N GLY A 109 12.63 0.66 -10.22
CA GLY A 109 12.65 0.81 -11.66
C GLY A 109 11.96 2.12 -12.08
N THR A 110 12.25 2.61 -13.28
CA THR A 110 11.69 3.87 -13.78
C THR A 110 10.16 3.92 -13.69
N TRP A 111 9.51 2.79 -13.91
CA TRP A 111 8.05 2.69 -13.93
C TRP A 111 7.46 2.11 -12.66
N GLN A 112 8.25 1.94 -11.60
CA GLN A 112 7.77 1.44 -10.33
C GLN A 112 7.48 2.54 -9.35
N GLY A 113 6.36 2.43 -8.64
CA GLY A 113 6.03 3.28 -7.51
C GLY A 113 5.38 2.45 -6.42
N VAL A 114 5.40 2.98 -5.21
CA VAL A 114 4.75 2.36 -4.05
C VAL A 114 3.31 2.83 -3.97
N TYR A 115 2.40 1.87 -3.83
CA TYR A 115 0.96 2.13 -3.75
C TYR A 115 0.41 1.83 -2.38
N LEU A 116 -0.44 2.73 -1.89
CA LEU A 116 -1.48 2.39 -0.92
C LEU A 116 -2.70 1.91 -1.69
N CYS A 117 -3.19 0.73 -1.35
CA CYS A 117 -4.41 0.18 -1.90
C CYS A 117 -5.50 0.32 -0.83
N GLU A 118 -6.36 1.32 -0.96
CA GLU A 118 -7.46 1.57 -0.04
C GLU A 118 -8.70 0.81 -0.51
N HIS A 119 -9.16 -0.14 0.30
CA HIS A 119 -10.26 -1.02 -0.12
C HIS A 119 -11.60 -0.65 0.51
N ARG A 120 -11.62 0.29 1.46
CA ARG A 120 -12.85 0.77 2.09
C ARG A 120 -13.40 2.01 1.37
N ASN A 121 -14.72 2.13 1.34
CA ASN A 121 -15.37 3.32 0.79
C ASN A 121 -15.06 4.57 1.60
N ARG A 122 -14.93 4.39 2.93
CA ARG A 122 -14.57 5.47 3.85
C ARG A 122 -13.64 4.91 4.92
N ALA A 123 -12.46 5.51 5.02
CA ALA A 123 -11.50 5.16 6.04
C ALA A 123 -10.82 6.42 6.54
N SER A 124 -10.37 6.39 7.77
CA SER A 124 -9.43 7.38 8.31
C SER A 124 -8.05 7.17 7.71
N GLY A 125 -7.11 8.05 8.01
CA GLY A 125 -5.73 7.92 7.54
C GLY A 125 -5.11 6.60 7.98
N ARG A 126 -4.40 5.96 7.05
CA ARG A 126 -3.74 4.69 7.31
C ARG A 126 -2.35 4.92 7.90
N LYS A 127 -1.95 4.03 8.80
CA LYS A 127 -0.61 4.04 9.39
C LYS A 127 0.27 3.03 8.71
N ILE A 128 1.45 3.46 8.31
CA ILE A 128 2.50 2.59 7.79
C ILE A 128 3.73 2.72 8.67
N PHE A 129 4.46 1.63 8.81
CA PHE A 129 5.67 1.58 9.60
C PHE A 129 6.84 1.29 8.67
N VAL A 130 7.81 2.19 8.63
CA VAL A 130 8.96 2.10 7.73
C VAL A 130 10.17 1.71 8.54
N THR A 131 10.85 0.65 8.12
CA THR A 131 12.09 0.18 8.72
C THR A 131 13.19 0.18 7.67
N CYS A 132 14.29 0.84 7.98
CA CYS A 132 15.49 0.91 7.15
C CYS A 132 16.60 0.14 7.83
N ILE A 133 17.19 -0.80 7.11
CA ILE A 133 18.32 -1.60 7.60
C ILE A 133 19.45 -1.50 6.59
N GLY A 134 20.65 -1.13 7.06
CA GLY A 134 21.80 -1.03 6.18
C GLY A 134 22.98 -0.33 6.81
N GLY A 135 23.80 0.23 5.97
CA GLY A 135 25.01 0.95 6.35
C GLY A 135 25.10 2.33 5.70
N SER A 136 26.17 3.00 5.99
CA SER A 136 26.45 4.32 5.40
C SER A 136 27.07 4.21 4.00
#